data_0365c961b17ced9ed2ba446ddf3b7722
#
_entry.id   0365c961b17ced9ed2ba446ddf3b7722
#
_cell.length_a   1.000
_cell.length_b   1.000
_cell.length_c   1.000
_cell.angle_alpha   90.00
_cell.angle_beta   90.00
_cell.angle_gamma   90.00
#
_symmetry.space_group_name_H-M   'P 1'
#
loop_
_entity.id
_entity.type
_entity.pdbx_description
1 polymer ?
#
loop_
_entity_poly.entity_id
_entity_poly.type
_entity_poly.pdbx_seq_one_letter_code
_entity_poly.pdbx_strand_id
1 'polypeptide(L)' 'MVTATVREWHDEEGWGVLDSPETPGGCWGHFSVIQTKGFHTLSPGQRVDLRWEAPGYKQDGYTYRAVNIAPRPV' A
#
# COMPACT_ATOMS: atom_id res chain seq x y z
N MET A 1 -9.80 8.39 -3.21
CA MET A 1 -9.18 7.06 -3.25
C MET A 1 -8.81 6.71 -4.67
N VAL A 2 -7.69 6.05 -4.84
CA VAL A 2 -7.23 5.61 -6.16
C VAL A 2 -7.12 4.09 -6.14
N THR A 3 -7.35 3.45 -7.28
CA THR A 3 -7.10 2.00 -7.40
C THR A 3 -5.61 1.76 -7.54
N ALA A 4 -5.08 0.88 -6.72
CA ALA A 4 -3.67 0.53 -6.73
C ALA A 4 -3.51 -0.98 -6.87
N THR A 5 -2.32 -1.40 -7.28
CA THR A 5 -1.95 -2.81 -7.40
C THR A 5 -0.76 -3.06 -6.49
N VAL A 6 -0.83 -4.11 -5.71
CA VAL A 6 0.28 -4.48 -4.83
C VAL A 6 1.45 -4.95 -5.70
N ARG A 7 2.60 -4.28 -5.56
CA ARG A 7 3.83 -4.66 -6.27
C ARG A 7 4.56 -5.78 -5.54
N GLU A 8 4.74 -5.60 -4.23
CA GLU A 8 5.41 -6.56 -3.37
C GLU A 8 4.88 -6.40 -1.96
N TRP A 9 4.94 -7.47 -1.19
CA TRP A 9 4.50 -7.45 0.20
C TRP A 9 5.41 -8.36 1.04
N HIS A 10 5.93 -7.80 2.13
CA HIS A 10 6.86 -8.48 3.03
C HIS A 10 6.15 -8.78 4.34
N ASP A 11 5.49 -9.94 4.42
CA ASP A 11 4.67 -10.31 5.58
C ASP A 11 5.45 -10.30 6.89
N GLU A 12 6.68 -10.78 6.86
CA GLU A 12 7.50 -10.88 8.06
C GLU A 12 7.90 -9.51 8.59
N GLU A 13 8.02 -8.54 7.69
CA GLU A 13 8.42 -7.18 8.06
C GLU A 13 7.22 -6.26 8.22
N GLY A 14 6.05 -6.66 7.71
CA GLY A 14 4.80 -5.92 7.87
C GLY A 14 4.66 -4.71 6.97
N TRP A 15 5.29 -4.72 5.80
CA TRP A 15 5.18 -3.61 4.86
C TRP A 15 5.27 -4.09 3.41
N GLY A 16 4.95 -3.20 2.49
CA GLY A 16 5.06 -3.49 1.09
C GLY A 16 4.95 -2.24 0.24
N VAL A 17 4.90 -2.43 -1.07
CA VAL A 17 4.85 -1.34 -2.04
C VAL A 17 3.65 -1.53 -2.95
N LEU A 18 2.92 -0.43 -3.17
CA LEU A 18 1.76 -0.40 -4.05
C LEU A 18 2.04 0.53 -5.22
N ASP A 19 1.51 0.17 -6.38
CA ASP A 19 1.62 0.97 -7.59
C ASP A 19 0.28 1.62 -7.92
N SER A 20 0.29 2.91 -8.23
CA SER A 20 -0.89 3.61 -8.71
C SER A 20 -0.48 4.75 -9.63
N PRO A 21 -1.43 5.23 -10.48
CA PRO A 21 -1.12 6.37 -11.36
C PRO A 21 -0.78 7.64 -10.60
N GLU A 22 -1.26 7.77 -9.36
CA GLU A 22 -1.04 8.97 -8.55
C GLU A 22 0.24 8.90 -7.72
N THR A 23 0.87 7.73 -7.63
CA THR A 23 2.07 7.53 -6.84
C THR A 23 3.19 6.94 -7.69
N PRO A 24 3.69 7.71 -8.69
CA PRO A 24 4.77 7.20 -9.55
C PRO A 24 6.01 6.85 -8.73
N GLY A 25 6.61 5.72 -9.03
CA GLY A 25 7.76 5.20 -8.28
C GLY A 25 7.38 4.27 -7.14
N GLY A 26 6.10 4.23 -6.76
CA GLY A 26 5.60 3.34 -5.72
C GLY A 26 5.16 4.06 -4.45
N CYS A 27 4.26 3.41 -3.71
CA CYS A 27 3.71 3.92 -2.46
C CYS A 27 4.03 2.91 -1.36
N TRP A 28 4.76 3.35 -0.34
CA TRP A 28 5.11 2.50 0.80
C TRP A 28 3.89 2.28 1.69
N GLY A 29 3.60 1.03 2.04
CA GLY A 29 2.45 0.72 2.87
C GLY A 29 2.82 -0.17 4.05
N HIS A 30 2.32 0.18 5.25
CA HIS A 30 2.50 -0.61 6.45
C HIS A 30 1.23 -1.41 6.74
N PHE A 31 1.36 -2.60 7.34
CA PHE A 31 0.19 -3.46 7.58
C PHE A 31 -0.86 -2.80 8.46
N SER A 32 -0.47 -1.86 9.32
CA SER A 32 -1.39 -1.21 10.25
C SER A 32 -2.46 -0.36 9.55
N VAL A 33 -2.26 0.01 8.29
CA VAL A 33 -3.24 0.81 7.54
C VAL A 33 -4.13 -0.02 6.62
N ILE A 34 -3.99 -1.35 6.66
CA ILE A 34 -4.85 -2.24 5.88
C ILE A 34 -6.21 -2.37 6.57
N GLN A 35 -7.27 -2.02 5.86
CA GLN A 35 -8.64 -2.09 6.36
C GLN A 35 -9.23 -3.45 6.05
N THR A 36 -9.02 -4.41 6.95
CA THR A 36 -9.54 -5.77 6.79
C THR A 36 -9.79 -6.39 8.15
N LYS A 37 -10.64 -7.40 8.18
CA LYS A 37 -10.85 -8.24 9.36
C LYS A 37 -9.96 -9.46 9.21
N GLY A 38 -9.20 -9.79 10.25
CA GLY A 38 -8.32 -10.94 10.24
C GLY A 38 -6.89 -10.55 9.86
N PHE A 39 -6.29 -11.29 8.93
CA PHE A 39 -4.88 -11.08 8.60
C PHE A 39 -4.65 -9.80 7.81
N HIS A 40 -3.69 -9.01 8.27
CA HIS A 40 -3.27 -7.78 7.61
C HIS A 40 -2.16 -8.10 6.62
N THR A 41 -2.50 -8.83 5.57
CA THR A 41 -1.56 -9.22 4.54
C THR A 41 -2.14 -8.98 3.14
N LEU A 42 -1.26 -8.75 2.18
CA LEU A 42 -1.62 -8.55 0.78
C LEU A 42 -0.76 -9.46 -0.08
N SER A 43 -1.19 -9.68 -1.32
CA SER A 43 -0.45 -10.49 -2.27
C SER A 43 -0.06 -9.66 -3.49
N PRO A 44 1.14 -9.87 -4.05
CA PRO A 44 1.52 -9.19 -5.30
C PRO A 44 0.48 -9.41 -6.39
N GLY A 45 0.12 -8.33 -7.08
CA GLY A 45 -0.92 -8.36 -8.12
C GLY A 45 -2.32 -8.08 -7.62
N GLN A 46 -2.52 -8.08 -6.31
CA GLN A 46 -3.83 -7.80 -5.72
C GLN A 46 -4.20 -6.33 -5.93
N ARG A 47 -5.47 -6.08 -6.27
CA ARG A 47 -5.98 -4.72 -6.42
C ARG A 47 -6.62 -4.26 -5.14
N VAL A 48 -6.34 -3.00 -4.78
CA VAL A 48 -6.83 -2.39 -3.54
C VAL A 48 -7.24 -0.94 -3.82
N ASP A 49 -8.03 -0.38 -2.92
CA ASP A 49 -8.30 1.05 -2.92
C ASP A 49 -7.31 1.70 -1.98
N LEU A 50 -6.62 2.71 -2.48
CA LEU A 50 -5.52 3.34 -1.78
C LEU A 50 -5.81 4.81 -1.49
N ARG A 51 -5.58 5.21 -0.24
CA ARG A 51 -5.44 6.59 0.15
C ARG A 51 -3.99 6.81 0.55
N TRP A 52 -3.35 7.82 -0.03
CA TRP A 52 -1.92 8.06 0.16
C TRP A 52 -1.63 9.49 0.57
N GLU A 53 -0.42 9.71 1.08
CA GLU A 53 0.08 11.05 1.38
C GLU A 53 1.54 11.16 0.93
N ALA A 54 1.99 12.40 0.73
CA ALA A 54 3.40 12.70 0.46
C ALA A 54 3.91 13.52 1.65
N PRO A 55 4.49 12.86 2.68
CA PRO A 55 4.76 13.52 3.95
C PRO A 55 5.94 14.50 3.94
N GLY A 56 6.63 14.63 2.80
CA GLY A 56 7.76 15.55 2.70
C GLY A 56 9.11 14.92 3.02
N TYR A 57 9.13 13.64 3.34
CA TYR A 57 10.34 12.85 3.53
C TYR A 57 10.12 11.48 2.89
N LYS A 58 11.22 10.75 2.67
CA LYS A 58 11.12 9.42 2.07
C LYS A 58 11.05 8.34 3.15
N GLN A 59 10.12 7.39 2.96
CA GLN A 59 10.01 6.20 3.78
C GLN A 59 10.63 5.06 2.98
N ASP A 60 11.75 4.52 3.45
CA ASP A 60 12.49 3.45 2.77
C ASP A 60 12.76 3.74 1.28
N GLY A 61 13.03 5.01 0.96
CA GLY A 61 13.29 5.45 -0.40
C GLY A 61 12.05 5.83 -1.21
N TYR A 62 10.85 5.70 -0.62
CA TYR A 62 9.60 6.03 -1.31
C TYR A 62 9.08 7.39 -0.88
N THR A 63 8.66 8.20 -1.86
CA THR A 63 8.12 9.54 -1.63
C THR A 63 6.70 9.51 -1.08
N TYR A 64 5.94 8.48 -1.47
CA TYR A 64 4.53 8.36 -1.10
C TYR A 64 4.34 7.29 -0.05
N ARG A 65 3.39 7.53 0.86
CA ARG A 65 3.08 6.60 1.93
C ARG A 65 1.58 6.34 1.97
N ALA A 66 1.19 5.07 2.15
CA ALA A 66 -0.21 4.71 2.28
C ALA A 66 -0.76 5.16 3.62
N VAL A 67 -1.93 5.81 3.58
CA VAL A 67 -2.67 6.21 4.78
C VAL A 67 -3.78 5.20 5.06
N ASN A 68 -4.31 4.59 4.00
CA ASN A 68 -5.38 3.61 4.12
C ASN A 68 -5.33 2.68 2.91
N ILE A 69 -5.38 1.38 3.15
CA ILE A 69 -5.42 0.37 2.11
C ILE A 69 -6.66 -0.49 2.33
N ALA A 70 -7.61 -0.41 1.40
CA ALA A 70 -8.84 -1.20 1.48
C ALA A 70 -8.82 -2.28 0.40
N PRO A 71 -8.64 -3.57 0.78
CA PRO A 71 -8.71 -4.65 -0.19
C PRO A 71 -10.07 -4.68 -0.87
N ARG A 72 -10.07 -4.87 -2.17
CA ARG A 72 -11.32 -4.96 -2.92
C ARG A 72 -11.88 -6.37 -2.80
N PRO A 73 -13.22 -6.50 -2.73
CA PRO A 73 -13.83 -7.82 -2.74
C PRO A 73 -13.54 -8.52 -4.06
N VAL A 74 -13.35 -9.82 -3.97
CA VAL A 74 -13.08 -10.67 -5.13
C VAL A 74 -14.35 -10.89 -5.94
#